data_07dc6adbe3182a4d072e9231696104b0
#
_entry.id   07dc6adbe3182a4d072e9231696104b0
#
_cell.length_a   1.000
_cell.length_b   1.000
_cell.length_c   1.000
_cell.angle_alpha   90.00
_cell.angle_beta   90.00
_cell.angle_gamma   90.00
#
_symmetry.space_group_name_H-M   'P 1'
#
loop_
_entity.id
_entity.type
_entity.pdbx_description
1 polymer ?
#
loop_
_entity_poly.entity_id
_entity_poly.type
_entity_poly.pdbx_seq_one_letter_code
_entity_poly.pdbx_strand_id
1 'polypeptide(L)'
;MSSRLAVYSLLAITLLFTSIGLTAEQDYAARFKELREQKADAQIEPLLNEWREKRPNDPDAWITGANYYFNQRQVMISTKKPQKGDFSLTDKKTGKQAGSISFESNEAATKRAVDLLQQATTKFPDRLDIWCGLAFVHQESGDFESEMSTLQKMVAYAREHPEELKWLKGEPIKDPADKFVPEKLHSYGLYYEEKENPDDDKRWFQISTLATQQYPSNALGWNDAAGYYADIGEWQKARDSLEKARQIEPKSVGVLMNLGNISLQLEDTAGARKFFEDALKLEPNGEYAQDAKQALGKLKKK
;
A
#
# COMPACT_ATOMS: atom_id res chain seq x y z
N MET A 1 16.34 63.39 76.53
CA MET A 1 15.09 62.69 76.19
C MET A 1 15.24 62.36 74.72
N SER A 2 15.68 61.17 74.48
CA SER A 2 16.12 60.68 73.17
C SER A 2 15.14 59.59 72.68
N SER A 3 14.57 59.88 71.57
CA SER A 3 13.78 58.96 70.79
C SER A 3 14.66 58.18 69.81
N ARG A 4 14.75 56.89 69.99
CA ARG A 4 15.47 55.98 69.09
C ARG A 4 14.49 55.55 67.98
N LEU A 5 14.82 55.97 66.76
CA LEU A 5 14.19 55.39 65.57
C LEU A 5 14.82 54.02 65.26
N ALA A 6 14.01 53.00 65.25
CA ALA A 6 14.38 51.67 64.76
C ALA A 6 14.15 51.62 63.28
N VAL A 7 15.23 51.39 62.51
CA VAL A 7 15.18 51.17 61.10
C VAL A 7 14.95 49.69 60.85
N TYR A 8 13.79 49.30 60.36
CA TYR A 8 13.52 47.95 59.88
C TYR A 8 13.93 47.91 58.38
N SER A 9 15.08 47.27 58.13
CA SER A 9 15.47 46.89 56.77
C SER A 9 14.63 45.71 56.29
N LEU A 10 13.63 45.99 55.43
CA LEU A 10 12.96 44.95 54.69
C LEU A 10 13.90 44.35 53.65
N LEU A 11 14.40 43.14 53.89
CA LEU A 11 14.99 42.31 52.88
C LEU A 11 13.87 41.81 51.98
N ALA A 12 13.71 42.41 50.83
CA ALA A 12 12.87 41.87 49.74
C ALA A 12 13.62 40.68 49.13
N ILE A 13 13.27 39.45 49.54
CA ILE A 13 13.69 38.23 48.85
C ILE A 13 12.85 38.17 47.56
N THR A 14 13.45 38.63 46.48
CA THR A 14 12.93 38.36 45.13
C THR A 14 13.15 36.86 44.83
N LEU A 15 12.12 36.04 45.10
CA LEU A 15 12.03 34.71 44.58
C LEU A 15 11.91 34.79 43.05
N LEU A 16 13.03 34.65 42.35
CA LEU A 16 13.04 34.28 40.95
C LEU A 16 12.44 32.89 40.83
N PHE A 17 11.13 32.82 40.63
CA PHE A 17 10.51 31.62 40.07
C PHE A 17 11.06 31.50 38.64
N THR A 18 12.16 30.77 38.48
CA THR A 18 12.46 30.13 37.23
C THR A 18 11.34 29.09 37.04
N SER A 19 10.28 29.51 36.34
CA SER A 19 9.35 28.59 35.73
C SER A 19 10.14 27.75 34.76
N ILE A 20 10.66 26.61 35.22
CA ILE A 20 10.95 25.50 34.38
C ILE A 20 9.58 25.10 33.82
N GLY A 21 9.16 25.81 32.78
CA GLY A 21 8.04 25.37 31.99
C GLY A 21 8.43 24.01 31.46
N LEU A 22 7.88 22.95 32.06
CA LEU A 22 7.61 21.74 31.30
C LEU A 22 6.77 22.22 30.12
N THR A 23 7.43 22.52 28.99
CA THR A 23 6.72 22.66 27.73
C THR A 23 6.10 21.32 27.51
N ALA A 24 4.75 21.25 27.65
CA ALA A 24 4.00 20.09 27.23
C ALA A 24 4.54 19.70 25.84
N GLU A 25 5.04 18.50 25.74
CA GLU A 25 5.63 18.02 24.49
C GLU A 25 4.61 18.23 23.38
N GLN A 26 4.95 19.02 22.38
CA GLN A 26 4.00 19.41 21.34
C GLN A 26 3.53 18.16 20.61
N ASP A 27 2.24 17.90 20.62
CA ASP A 27 1.62 16.86 19.83
C ASP A 27 1.48 17.34 18.37
N TYR A 28 2.50 17.06 17.57
CA TYR A 28 2.54 17.44 16.16
C TYR A 28 1.43 16.81 15.34
N ALA A 29 1.06 15.56 15.64
CA ALA A 29 -0.01 14.86 14.92
C ALA A 29 -1.37 15.52 15.18
N ALA A 30 -1.67 15.86 16.44
CA ALA A 30 -2.89 16.58 16.79
C ALA A 30 -2.91 17.98 16.15
N ARG A 31 -1.78 18.69 16.18
CA ARG A 31 -1.69 20.02 15.56
C ARG A 31 -1.84 19.96 14.04
N PHE A 32 -1.26 18.97 13.38
CA PHE A 32 -1.46 18.75 11.95
C PHE A 32 -2.94 18.54 11.62
N LYS A 33 -3.62 17.70 12.37
CA LYS A 33 -5.06 17.44 12.21
C LYS A 33 -5.87 18.73 12.37
N GLU A 34 -5.60 19.50 13.40
CA GLU A 34 -6.28 20.77 13.66
C GLU A 34 -6.10 21.75 12.48
N LEU A 35 -4.87 21.93 11.96
CA LEU A 35 -4.59 22.80 10.82
C LEU A 35 -5.33 22.35 9.55
N ARG A 36 -5.45 21.02 9.34
CA ARG A 36 -6.22 20.47 8.22
C ARG A 36 -7.71 20.79 8.36
N GLU A 37 -8.28 20.64 9.54
CA GLU A 37 -9.69 20.96 9.82
C GLU A 37 -9.97 22.47 9.65
N GLN A 38 -9.02 23.32 10.05
CA GLN A 38 -9.08 24.78 9.90
C GLN A 38 -8.79 25.26 8.47
N LYS A 39 -8.37 24.37 7.55
CA LYS A 39 -7.90 24.70 6.20
C LYS A 39 -6.75 25.73 6.21
N ALA A 40 -5.88 25.65 7.19
CA ALA A 40 -4.75 26.55 7.40
C ALA A 40 -3.50 26.07 6.64
N ASP A 41 -3.65 25.80 5.34
CA ASP A 41 -2.65 25.11 4.50
C ASP A 41 -1.27 25.77 4.54
N ALA A 42 -1.17 27.10 4.64
CA ALA A 42 0.09 27.81 4.74
C ALA A 42 0.91 27.48 6.01
N GLN A 43 0.28 26.90 7.05
CA GLN A 43 0.94 26.54 8.30
C GLN A 43 1.36 25.06 8.34
N ILE A 44 0.87 24.24 7.42
CA ILE A 44 1.10 22.79 7.44
C ILE A 44 2.56 22.46 7.10
N GLU A 45 3.09 22.97 6.01
CA GLU A 45 4.48 22.69 5.60
C GLU A 45 5.51 23.14 6.67
N PRO A 46 5.42 24.33 7.26
CA PRO A 46 6.26 24.71 8.39
C PRO A 46 6.17 23.75 9.57
N LEU A 47 4.96 23.32 9.97
CA LEU A 47 4.76 22.36 11.06
C LEU A 47 5.42 21.00 10.76
N LEU A 48 5.24 20.48 9.54
CA LEU A 48 5.82 19.19 9.15
C LEU A 48 7.35 19.23 9.09
N ASN A 49 7.94 20.36 8.69
CA ASN A 49 9.38 20.57 8.71
C ASN A 49 9.91 20.63 10.14
N GLU A 50 9.25 21.41 11.02
CA GLU A 50 9.60 21.50 12.43
C GLU A 50 9.50 20.13 13.11
N TRP A 51 8.44 19.35 12.85
CA TRP A 51 8.27 18.02 13.41
C TRP A 51 9.46 17.12 13.07
N ARG A 52 9.86 17.04 11.79
CA ARG A 52 11.04 16.23 11.37
C ARG A 52 12.34 16.74 11.97
N GLU A 53 12.50 18.05 12.13
CA GLU A 53 13.70 18.64 12.74
C GLU A 53 13.78 18.32 14.23
N LYS A 54 12.67 18.49 14.97
CA LYS A 54 12.63 18.29 16.42
C LYS A 54 12.57 16.82 16.82
N ARG A 55 11.96 15.97 15.97
CA ARG A 55 11.79 14.53 16.20
C ARG A 55 12.23 13.71 14.98
N PRO A 56 13.52 13.73 14.63
CA PRO A 56 14.02 13.07 13.42
C PRO A 56 13.88 11.55 13.45
N ASN A 57 13.69 10.95 14.65
CA ASN A 57 13.50 9.51 14.85
C ASN A 57 12.02 9.12 15.06
N ASP A 58 11.11 10.02 14.76
CA ASP A 58 9.67 9.77 14.76
C ASP A 58 9.22 9.42 13.33
N PRO A 59 8.88 8.15 13.04
CA PRO A 59 8.45 7.76 11.68
C PRO A 59 7.21 8.51 11.19
N ASP A 60 6.31 8.90 12.10
CA ASP A 60 5.08 9.59 11.76
C ASP A 60 5.34 10.99 11.21
N ALA A 61 6.44 11.65 11.59
CA ALA A 61 6.86 12.93 11.01
C ALA A 61 7.17 12.82 9.50
N TRP A 62 7.70 11.69 9.08
CA TRP A 62 8.04 11.40 7.68
C TRP A 62 6.83 10.94 6.89
N ILE A 63 6.08 9.98 7.44
CA ILE A 63 4.88 9.40 6.81
C ILE A 63 3.82 10.48 6.61
N THR A 64 3.55 11.30 7.64
CA THR A 64 2.55 12.37 7.56
C THR A 64 2.94 13.42 6.52
N GLY A 65 4.23 13.79 6.47
CA GLY A 65 4.75 14.70 5.46
C GLY A 65 4.60 14.17 4.04
N ALA A 66 4.98 12.92 3.82
CA ALA A 66 4.85 12.26 2.53
C ALA A 66 3.38 12.18 2.07
N ASN A 67 2.49 11.73 2.96
CA ASN A 67 1.06 11.66 2.68
C ASN A 67 0.46 13.05 2.37
N TYR A 68 0.89 14.08 3.09
CA TYR A 68 0.45 15.46 2.81
C TYR A 68 0.82 15.87 1.39
N TYR A 69 2.06 15.68 0.96
CA TYR A 69 2.49 16.06 -0.38
C TYR A 69 1.86 15.18 -1.46
N PHE A 70 1.81 13.87 -1.27
CA PHE A 70 1.22 12.95 -2.25
C PHE A 70 -0.27 13.24 -2.52
N ASN A 71 -1.00 13.70 -1.51
CA ASN A 71 -2.42 14.06 -1.65
C ASN A 71 -2.66 15.46 -2.25
N GLN A 72 -1.61 16.22 -2.60
CA GLN A 72 -1.77 17.48 -3.31
C GLN A 72 -2.10 17.21 -4.77
N ARG A 73 -3.31 17.61 -5.18
CA ARG A 73 -3.77 17.48 -6.56
C ARG A 73 -3.74 18.84 -7.26
N GLN A 74 -3.38 18.83 -8.54
CA GLN A 74 -3.53 19.99 -9.41
C GLN A 74 -4.90 19.94 -10.07
N VAL A 75 -5.59 21.09 -10.10
CA VAL A 75 -6.82 21.26 -10.83
C VAL A 75 -6.49 21.61 -12.27
N MET A 76 -6.80 20.73 -13.19
CA MET A 76 -6.63 20.98 -14.63
C MET A 76 -7.98 21.35 -15.25
N ILE A 77 -7.98 22.46 -15.98
CA ILE A 77 -9.16 22.92 -16.75
C ILE A 77 -8.83 22.75 -18.22
N SER A 78 -9.66 22.01 -18.92
CA SER A 78 -9.50 21.73 -20.34
C SER A 78 -10.75 22.07 -21.12
N THR A 79 -10.60 22.48 -22.38
CA THR A 79 -11.71 22.62 -23.34
C THR A 79 -12.10 21.29 -23.99
N LYS A 80 -11.38 20.20 -23.69
CA LYS A 80 -11.69 18.85 -24.17
C LYS A 80 -12.92 18.28 -23.46
N LYS A 81 -13.53 17.28 -24.06
CA LYS A 81 -14.60 16.51 -23.41
C LYS A 81 -14.07 15.81 -22.18
N PRO A 82 -14.88 15.72 -21.08
CA PRO A 82 -14.48 15.00 -19.88
C PRO A 82 -14.22 13.52 -20.18
N GLN A 83 -13.18 12.99 -19.59
CA GLN A 83 -12.88 11.57 -19.56
C GLN A 83 -13.50 10.92 -18.32
N LYS A 84 -13.35 9.60 -18.18
CA LYS A 84 -13.84 8.89 -16.99
C LYS A 84 -13.13 9.45 -15.74
N GLY A 85 -13.90 10.00 -14.81
CA GLY A 85 -13.39 10.62 -13.58
C GLY A 85 -13.34 12.15 -13.61
N ASP A 86 -13.45 12.80 -14.78
CA ASP A 86 -13.50 14.24 -14.91
C ASP A 86 -14.87 14.82 -14.57
N PHE A 87 -14.87 16.08 -14.14
CA PHE A 87 -16.09 16.88 -14.03
C PHE A 87 -16.35 17.64 -15.32
N SER A 88 -17.61 17.62 -15.78
CA SER A 88 -18.01 18.38 -16.96
C SER A 88 -18.18 19.88 -16.64
N LEU A 89 -17.55 20.75 -17.42
CA LEU A 89 -17.82 22.17 -17.43
C LEU A 89 -18.93 22.48 -18.42
N THR A 90 -19.97 23.15 -17.95
CA THR A 90 -21.10 23.56 -18.77
C THR A 90 -21.22 25.08 -18.85
N ASP A 91 -21.37 25.61 -20.04
CA ASP A 91 -21.64 27.03 -20.23
C ASP A 91 -23.03 27.39 -19.67
N LYS A 92 -23.09 28.31 -18.73
CA LYS A 92 -24.34 28.69 -18.04
C LYS A 92 -25.39 29.33 -18.96
N LYS A 93 -24.96 29.95 -20.08
CA LYS A 93 -25.90 30.67 -21.00
C LYS A 93 -26.48 29.71 -22.03
N THR A 94 -25.68 28.79 -22.53
CA THR A 94 -26.08 27.92 -23.64
C THR A 94 -26.46 26.52 -23.19
N GLY A 95 -26.13 26.12 -21.95
CA GLY A 95 -26.31 24.75 -21.43
C GLY A 95 -25.40 23.71 -22.11
N LYS A 96 -24.50 24.13 -22.99
CA LYS A 96 -23.60 23.22 -23.72
C LYS A 96 -22.35 22.95 -22.93
N GLN A 97 -21.78 21.79 -23.16
CA GLN A 97 -20.49 21.42 -22.60
C GLN A 97 -19.41 22.39 -23.12
N ALA A 98 -18.66 23.00 -22.18
CA ALA A 98 -17.60 23.95 -22.46
C ALA A 98 -16.19 23.38 -22.20
N GLY A 99 -16.11 22.23 -21.51
CA GLY A 99 -14.83 21.63 -21.17
C GLY A 99 -14.92 20.61 -20.03
N SER A 100 -13.79 20.33 -19.41
CA SER A 100 -13.66 19.42 -18.27
C SER A 100 -12.76 19.99 -17.18
N ILE A 101 -12.96 19.52 -15.94
CA ILE A 101 -12.04 19.69 -14.82
C ILE A 101 -11.56 18.31 -14.42
N SER A 102 -10.26 18.09 -14.41
CA SER A 102 -9.62 16.92 -13.82
C SER A 102 -8.77 17.30 -12.62
N PHE A 103 -8.50 16.31 -11.76
CA PHE A 103 -7.58 16.44 -10.62
C PHE A 103 -6.38 15.53 -10.88
N GLU A 104 -5.31 16.13 -11.34
CA GLU A 104 -4.08 15.43 -11.67
C GLU A 104 -3.10 15.44 -10.49
N SER A 105 -2.15 14.50 -10.48
CA SER A 105 -1.07 14.50 -9.50
C SER A 105 -0.19 15.74 -9.68
N ASN A 106 0.24 16.33 -8.57
CA ASN A 106 1.23 17.40 -8.58
C ASN A 106 2.62 16.77 -8.58
N GLU A 107 3.30 16.78 -9.73
CA GLU A 107 4.62 16.15 -9.89
C GLU A 107 5.65 16.63 -8.87
N ALA A 108 5.71 17.94 -8.59
CA ALA A 108 6.64 18.48 -7.60
C ALA A 108 6.31 18.01 -6.18
N ALA A 109 5.03 17.93 -5.83
CA ALA A 109 4.59 17.42 -4.54
C ALA A 109 4.80 15.90 -4.46
N THR A 110 4.50 15.15 -5.52
CA THR A 110 4.78 13.71 -5.59
C THR A 110 6.27 13.43 -5.40
N LYS A 111 7.15 14.19 -6.06
CA LYS A 111 8.60 14.07 -5.86
C LYS A 111 9.00 14.30 -4.40
N ARG A 112 8.43 15.32 -3.73
CA ARG A 112 8.68 15.54 -2.30
C ARG A 112 8.22 14.37 -1.43
N ALA A 113 7.08 13.75 -1.75
CA ALA A 113 6.59 12.57 -1.05
C ALA A 113 7.57 11.39 -1.21
N VAL A 114 8.05 11.14 -2.44
CA VAL A 114 9.07 10.12 -2.73
C VAL A 114 10.35 10.39 -1.95
N ASP A 115 10.89 11.62 -1.99
CA ASP A 115 12.13 11.99 -1.29
C ASP A 115 12.01 11.76 0.23
N LEU A 116 10.87 12.05 0.83
CA LEU A 116 10.61 11.80 2.25
C LEU A 116 10.53 10.31 2.58
N LEU A 117 9.81 9.52 1.77
CA LEU A 117 9.68 8.08 1.99
C LEU A 117 11.01 7.34 1.76
N GLN A 118 11.82 7.73 0.78
CA GLN A 118 13.17 7.18 0.57
C GLN A 118 14.09 7.42 1.78
N GLN A 119 14.05 8.62 2.35
CA GLN A 119 14.78 8.90 3.58
C GLN A 119 14.24 8.08 4.76
N ALA A 120 12.92 7.95 4.86
CA ALA A 120 12.27 7.20 5.92
C ALA A 120 12.57 5.69 5.83
N THR A 121 12.60 5.08 4.64
CA THR A 121 13.00 3.66 4.48
C THR A 121 14.45 3.41 4.90
N THR A 122 15.33 4.39 4.73
CA THR A 122 16.72 4.31 5.21
C THR A 122 16.82 4.43 6.73
N LYS A 123 16.01 5.27 7.34
CA LYS A 123 16.02 5.52 8.80
C LYS A 123 15.29 4.43 9.60
N PHE A 124 14.23 3.89 9.03
CA PHE A 124 13.30 2.95 9.67
C PHE A 124 13.09 1.73 8.76
N PRO A 125 14.16 0.99 8.43
CA PRO A 125 14.07 -0.10 7.46
C PRO A 125 13.20 -1.27 7.93
N ASP A 126 12.97 -1.40 9.24
CA ASP A 126 12.09 -2.36 9.88
C ASP A 126 10.59 -2.06 9.69
N ARG A 127 10.23 -0.84 9.26
CA ARG A 127 8.86 -0.37 9.03
C ARG A 127 8.40 -0.68 7.61
N LEU A 128 7.82 -1.88 7.41
CA LEU A 128 7.36 -2.32 6.08
C LEU A 128 6.25 -1.45 5.49
N ASP A 129 5.45 -0.79 6.32
CA ASP A 129 4.43 0.15 5.88
C ASP A 129 5.04 1.39 5.18
N ILE A 130 6.26 1.80 5.52
CA ILE A 130 6.97 2.88 4.84
C ILE A 130 7.44 2.42 3.45
N TRP A 131 8.00 1.21 3.34
CA TRP A 131 8.38 0.63 2.05
C TRP A 131 7.17 0.47 1.13
N CYS A 132 6.06 -0.05 1.66
CA CYS A 132 4.80 -0.13 0.93
C CYS A 132 4.29 1.27 0.52
N GLY A 133 4.36 2.26 1.40
CA GLY A 133 4.00 3.63 1.05
C GLY A 133 4.82 4.18 -0.11
N LEU A 134 6.14 3.93 -0.14
CA LEU A 134 7.01 4.34 -1.24
C LEU A 134 6.68 3.60 -2.55
N ALA A 135 6.51 2.27 -2.50
CA ALA A 135 6.11 1.48 -3.65
C ALA A 135 4.76 1.95 -4.21
N PHE A 136 3.79 2.23 -3.33
CA PHE A 136 2.49 2.77 -3.73
C PHE A 136 2.59 4.12 -4.46
N VAL A 137 3.41 5.06 -3.97
CA VAL A 137 3.61 6.35 -4.65
C VAL A 137 4.21 6.16 -6.04
N HIS A 138 5.16 5.24 -6.20
CA HIS A 138 5.73 4.90 -7.52
C HIS A 138 4.69 4.25 -8.44
N GLN A 139 3.89 3.32 -7.93
CA GLN A 139 2.81 2.65 -8.66
C GLN A 139 1.78 3.65 -9.19
N GLU A 140 1.28 4.55 -8.34
CA GLU A 140 0.32 5.59 -8.71
C GLU A 140 0.90 6.64 -9.67
N SER A 141 2.23 6.82 -9.66
CA SER A 141 2.94 7.69 -10.60
C SER A 141 3.28 7.00 -11.93
N GLY A 142 2.99 5.71 -12.07
CA GLY A 142 3.33 4.91 -13.25
C GLY A 142 4.82 4.58 -13.37
N ASP A 143 5.62 4.83 -12.34
CA ASP A 143 7.06 4.52 -12.29
C ASP A 143 7.29 3.09 -11.79
N PHE A 144 7.02 2.12 -12.65
CA PHE A 144 7.16 0.71 -12.33
C PHE A 144 8.60 0.29 -11.97
N GLU A 145 9.59 0.91 -12.58
CA GLU A 145 11.00 0.58 -12.31
C GLU A 145 11.39 0.92 -10.87
N SER A 146 11.00 2.09 -10.41
CA SER A 146 11.22 2.51 -9.02
C SER A 146 10.35 1.72 -8.03
N GLU A 147 9.12 1.36 -8.40
CA GLU A 147 8.27 0.45 -7.61
C GLU A 147 8.96 -0.89 -7.41
N MET A 148 9.38 -1.57 -8.49
CA MET A 148 10.08 -2.85 -8.41
C MET A 148 11.37 -2.79 -7.60
N SER A 149 12.17 -1.74 -7.80
CA SER A 149 13.38 -1.52 -7.01
C SER A 149 13.06 -1.39 -5.51
N THR A 150 11.97 -0.70 -5.18
CA THR A 150 11.51 -0.54 -3.79
C THR A 150 11.05 -1.86 -3.20
N LEU A 151 10.22 -2.62 -3.93
CA LEU A 151 9.76 -3.94 -3.49
C LEU A 151 10.92 -4.94 -3.30
N GLN A 152 11.91 -4.93 -4.20
CA GLN A 152 13.11 -5.77 -4.08
C GLN A 152 13.92 -5.45 -2.81
N LYS A 153 14.12 -4.17 -2.51
CA LYS A 153 14.82 -3.74 -1.29
C LYS A 153 14.05 -4.09 -0.03
N MET A 154 12.73 -3.89 -0.02
CA MET A 154 11.85 -4.31 1.07
C MET A 154 11.97 -5.81 1.34
N VAL A 155 11.89 -6.62 0.28
CA VAL A 155 12.00 -8.08 0.38
C VAL A 155 13.38 -8.49 0.89
N ALA A 156 14.45 -7.88 0.39
CA ALA A 156 15.82 -8.16 0.84
C ALA A 156 15.97 -7.90 2.34
N TYR A 157 15.53 -6.73 2.80
CA TYR A 157 15.55 -6.40 4.24
C TYR A 157 14.71 -7.38 5.06
N ALA A 158 13.48 -7.67 4.63
CA ALA A 158 12.58 -8.56 5.36
C ALA A 158 13.12 -9.99 5.48
N ARG A 159 13.89 -10.46 4.50
CA ARG A 159 14.52 -11.79 4.57
C ARG A 159 15.74 -11.82 5.50
N GLU A 160 16.46 -10.72 5.59
CA GLU A 160 17.63 -10.59 6.45
C GLU A 160 17.22 -10.38 7.92
N HIS A 161 16.09 -9.70 8.17
CA HIS A 161 15.62 -9.30 9.50
C HIS A 161 14.16 -9.73 9.78
N PRO A 162 13.78 -11.00 9.61
CA PRO A 162 12.38 -11.43 9.65
C PRO A 162 11.69 -11.20 11.00
N GLU A 163 12.45 -11.17 12.11
CA GLU A 163 11.92 -11.01 13.48
C GLU A 163 11.80 -9.53 13.92
N GLU A 164 12.35 -8.60 13.14
CA GLU A 164 12.39 -7.17 13.50
C GLU A 164 11.27 -6.37 12.84
N LEU A 165 10.51 -7.00 11.94
CA LEU A 165 9.57 -6.33 11.05
C LEU A 165 8.38 -5.75 11.79
N LYS A 166 8.06 -4.51 11.44
CA LYS A 166 6.96 -3.74 11.98
C LYS A 166 6.01 -3.27 10.88
N TRP A 167 4.78 -3.05 11.27
CA TRP A 167 3.72 -2.51 10.45
C TRP A 167 3.17 -1.23 11.06
N LEU A 168 2.01 -0.77 10.64
CA LEU A 168 1.35 0.47 11.06
C LEU A 168 1.58 0.80 12.55
N LYS A 169 1.92 2.03 12.85
CA LYS A 169 2.22 2.55 14.18
C LYS A 169 3.44 1.89 14.87
N GLY A 170 4.27 1.17 14.11
CA GLY A 170 5.44 0.49 14.64
C GLY A 170 5.14 -0.79 15.42
N GLU A 171 3.92 -1.32 15.30
CA GLU A 171 3.57 -2.62 15.87
C GLU A 171 4.29 -3.75 15.11
N PRO A 172 4.76 -4.79 15.79
CA PRO A 172 5.29 -5.97 15.11
C PRO A 172 4.27 -6.56 14.12
N ILE A 173 4.74 -7.12 13.01
CA ILE A 173 3.86 -7.88 12.12
C ILE A 173 3.27 -9.09 12.86
N LYS A 174 2.00 -9.43 12.58
CA LYS A 174 1.30 -10.52 13.27
C LYS A 174 1.59 -11.88 12.67
N ASP A 175 1.71 -11.92 11.35
CA ASP A 175 2.03 -13.13 10.62
C ASP A 175 3.56 -13.22 10.40
N PRO A 176 4.13 -14.42 10.25
CA PRO A 176 5.54 -14.58 9.88
C PRO A 176 5.88 -13.86 8.58
N ALA A 177 7.12 -13.41 8.44
CA ALA A 177 7.58 -12.63 7.29
C ALA A 177 7.36 -13.34 5.95
N ASP A 178 7.51 -14.66 5.90
CA ASP A 178 7.31 -15.50 4.72
C ASP A 178 5.85 -15.66 4.30
N LYS A 179 4.91 -15.23 5.14
CA LYS A 179 3.50 -15.07 4.82
C LYS A 179 3.16 -13.61 4.54
N PHE A 180 3.54 -12.71 5.43
CA PHE A 180 3.17 -11.30 5.36
C PHE A 180 3.70 -10.59 4.10
N VAL A 181 4.99 -10.80 3.77
CA VAL A 181 5.60 -10.09 2.64
C VAL A 181 5.05 -10.55 1.29
N PRO A 182 4.88 -11.87 1.01
CA PRO A 182 4.19 -12.33 -0.20
C PRO A 182 2.77 -11.78 -0.36
N GLU A 183 2.00 -11.64 0.72
CA GLU A 183 0.67 -11.00 0.68
C GLU A 183 0.75 -9.52 0.22
N LYS A 184 1.80 -8.80 0.61
CA LYS A 184 2.01 -7.43 0.11
C LYS A 184 2.40 -7.42 -1.36
N LEU A 185 3.31 -8.29 -1.78
CA LEU A 185 3.66 -8.44 -3.20
C LEU A 185 2.43 -8.78 -4.06
N HIS A 186 1.62 -9.73 -3.62
CA HIS A 186 0.35 -10.05 -4.27
C HIS A 186 -0.56 -8.82 -4.43
N SER A 187 -0.71 -8.02 -3.36
CA SER A 187 -1.53 -6.80 -3.41
C SER A 187 -1.04 -5.80 -4.46
N TYR A 188 0.27 -5.67 -4.66
CA TYR A 188 0.85 -4.85 -5.73
C TYR A 188 0.63 -5.47 -7.12
N GLY A 189 0.70 -6.78 -7.22
CA GLY A 189 0.43 -7.52 -8.45
C GLY A 189 -1.00 -7.33 -8.95
N LEU A 190 -1.99 -7.45 -8.05
CA LEU A 190 -3.42 -7.30 -8.37
C LEU A 190 -3.75 -5.96 -9.03
N TYR A 191 -3.06 -4.87 -8.66
CA TYR A 191 -3.25 -3.57 -9.30
C TYR A 191 -3.00 -3.61 -10.81
N TYR A 192 -2.09 -4.47 -11.28
CA TYR A 192 -1.78 -4.64 -12.70
C TYR A 192 -2.69 -5.66 -13.37
N GLU A 193 -3.06 -6.74 -12.69
CA GLU A 193 -4.03 -7.73 -13.17
C GLU A 193 -5.35 -7.09 -13.60
N GLU A 194 -5.87 -6.14 -12.80
CA GLU A 194 -7.15 -5.47 -13.06
C GLU A 194 -7.16 -4.55 -14.29
N LYS A 195 -5.99 -4.25 -14.87
CA LYS A 195 -5.88 -3.26 -15.97
C LYS A 195 -6.04 -3.84 -17.37
N GLU A 196 -6.07 -5.15 -17.51
CA GLU A 196 -6.34 -5.86 -18.77
C GLU A 196 -5.48 -5.37 -19.97
N ASN A 197 -4.17 -5.12 -19.75
CA ASN A 197 -3.27 -4.78 -20.85
C ASN A 197 -1.94 -5.53 -20.76
N PRO A 198 -1.30 -5.90 -21.91
CA PRO A 198 -0.14 -6.79 -21.95
C PRO A 198 1.10 -6.28 -21.22
N ASP A 199 1.25 -4.97 -21.01
CA ASP A 199 2.41 -4.42 -20.30
C ASP A 199 2.18 -4.51 -18.80
N ASP A 200 0.94 -4.34 -18.33
CA ASP A 200 0.58 -4.54 -16.92
C ASP A 200 0.61 -6.04 -16.55
N ASP A 201 0.23 -6.95 -17.46
CA ASP A 201 0.39 -8.40 -17.26
C ASP A 201 1.85 -8.77 -17.01
N LYS A 202 2.80 -8.19 -17.78
CA LYS A 202 4.23 -8.39 -17.55
C LYS A 202 4.71 -7.84 -16.21
N ARG A 203 4.18 -6.69 -15.77
CA ARG A 203 4.49 -6.11 -14.45
C ARG A 203 4.00 -7.01 -13.33
N TRP A 204 2.77 -7.49 -13.43
CA TRP A 204 2.24 -8.49 -12.50
C TRP A 204 3.13 -9.73 -12.43
N PHE A 205 3.54 -10.27 -13.59
CA PHE A 205 4.45 -11.42 -13.64
C PHE A 205 5.82 -11.14 -13.02
N GLN A 206 6.36 -9.94 -13.17
CA GLN A 206 7.65 -9.60 -12.53
C GLN A 206 7.52 -9.57 -11.00
N ILE A 207 6.41 -9.06 -10.46
CA ILE A 207 6.15 -9.06 -9.02
C ILE A 207 5.93 -10.49 -8.51
N SER A 208 5.14 -11.31 -9.21
CA SER A 208 4.95 -12.72 -8.85
C SER A 208 6.25 -13.54 -8.95
N THR A 209 7.12 -13.20 -9.90
CA THR A 209 8.45 -13.80 -10.03
C THR A 209 9.33 -13.44 -8.83
N LEU A 210 9.31 -12.20 -8.37
CA LEU A 210 9.99 -11.80 -7.13
C LEU A 210 9.48 -12.63 -5.95
N ALA A 211 8.15 -12.79 -5.81
CA ALA A 211 7.56 -13.59 -4.76
C ALA A 211 7.99 -15.06 -4.81
N THR A 212 7.94 -15.72 -5.99
CA THR A 212 8.31 -17.13 -6.14
C THR A 212 9.81 -17.38 -5.94
N GLN A 213 10.67 -16.43 -6.30
CA GLN A 213 12.12 -16.54 -6.12
C GLN A 213 12.52 -16.35 -4.65
N GLN A 214 11.91 -15.39 -3.97
CA GLN A 214 12.29 -15.00 -2.63
C GLN A 214 11.56 -15.80 -1.53
N TYR A 215 10.33 -16.25 -1.82
CA TYR A 215 9.48 -17.02 -0.93
C TYR A 215 8.92 -18.28 -1.63
N PRO A 216 9.79 -19.19 -2.08
CA PRO A 216 9.35 -20.37 -2.87
C PRO A 216 8.42 -21.31 -2.13
N SER A 217 8.39 -21.24 -0.79
CA SER A 217 7.50 -22.03 0.08
C SER A 217 6.16 -21.33 0.34
N ASN A 218 5.86 -20.21 -0.32
CA ASN A 218 4.57 -19.54 -0.26
C ASN A 218 3.77 -19.81 -1.54
N ALA A 219 2.52 -20.27 -1.40
CA ALA A 219 1.69 -20.67 -2.55
C ALA A 219 1.20 -19.49 -3.39
N LEU A 220 1.08 -18.30 -2.80
CA LEU A 220 0.45 -17.15 -3.42
C LEU A 220 1.19 -16.69 -4.67
N GLY A 221 2.52 -16.53 -4.60
CA GLY A 221 3.32 -16.14 -5.75
C GLY A 221 3.26 -17.14 -6.92
N TRP A 222 3.15 -18.44 -6.62
CA TRP A 222 2.97 -19.46 -7.67
C TRP A 222 1.58 -19.39 -8.31
N ASN A 223 0.54 -19.11 -7.52
CA ASN A 223 -0.80 -18.88 -8.03
C ASN A 223 -0.86 -17.66 -8.95
N ASP A 224 -0.22 -16.56 -8.56
CA ASP A 224 -0.15 -15.34 -9.37
C ASP A 224 0.61 -15.55 -10.68
N ALA A 225 1.74 -16.24 -10.62
CA ALA A 225 2.48 -16.62 -11.83
C ALA A 225 1.65 -17.48 -12.78
N ALA A 226 0.79 -18.34 -12.24
CA ALA A 226 -0.12 -19.15 -13.04
C ALA A 226 -1.20 -18.31 -13.73
N GLY A 227 -1.71 -17.25 -13.07
CA GLY A 227 -2.63 -16.29 -13.68
C GLY A 227 -2.01 -15.67 -14.93
N TYR A 228 -0.82 -15.10 -14.83
CA TYR A 228 -0.11 -14.55 -15.98
C TYR A 228 0.06 -15.57 -17.13
N TYR A 229 0.49 -16.79 -16.83
CA TYR A 229 0.63 -17.82 -17.86
C TYR A 229 -0.70 -18.19 -18.51
N ALA A 230 -1.79 -18.14 -17.75
CA ALA A 230 -3.14 -18.38 -18.28
C ALA A 230 -3.56 -17.27 -19.25
N ASP A 231 -3.29 -15.99 -18.90
CA ASP A 231 -3.65 -14.84 -19.73
C ASP A 231 -2.95 -14.84 -21.10
N ILE A 232 -1.70 -15.30 -21.14
CA ILE A 232 -0.95 -15.45 -22.40
C ILE A 232 -1.15 -16.80 -23.10
N GLY A 233 -2.05 -17.66 -22.60
CA GLY A 233 -2.39 -18.95 -23.21
C GLY A 233 -1.35 -20.06 -22.99
N GLU A 234 -0.38 -19.86 -22.11
CA GLU A 234 0.66 -20.84 -21.78
C GLU A 234 0.15 -21.84 -20.72
N TRP A 235 -0.93 -22.55 -21.07
CA TRP A 235 -1.74 -23.40 -20.16
C TRP A 235 -0.92 -24.41 -19.37
N GLN A 236 0.11 -25.03 -19.99
CA GLN A 236 0.96 -25.99 -19.30
C GLN A 236 1.83 -25.32 -18.23
N LYS A 237 2.37 -24.12 -18.49
CA LYS A 237 3.13 -23.37 -17.47
C LYS A 237 2.24 -22.91 -16.34
N ALA A 238 0.99 -22.50 -16.64
CA ALA A 238 -0.01 -22.19 -15.63
C ALA A 238 -0.28 -23.40 -14.72
N ARG A 239 -0.50 -24.58 -15.30
CA ARG A 239 -0.68 -25.84 -14.56
C ARG A 239 0.52 -26.15 -13.67
N ASP A 240 1.74 -26.08 -14.21
CA ASP A 240 2.96 -26.40 -13.47
C ASP A 240 3.13 -25.47 -12.25
N SER A 241 2.80 -24.18 -12.42
CA SER A 241 2.82 -23.20 -11.32
C SER A 241 1.76 -23.51 -10.27
N LEU A 242 0.53 -23.81 -10.67
CA LEU A 242 -0.56 -24.19 -9.74
C LEU A 242 -0.28 -25.50 -9.00
N GLU A 243 0.40 -26.46 -9.65
CA GLU A 243 0.80 -27.70 -8.98
C GLU A 243 1.84 -27.43 -7.88
N LYS A 244 2.75 -26.45 -8.07
CA LYS A 244 3.65 -26.00 -7.00
C LYS A 244 2.86 -25.34 -5.87
N ALA A 245 1.91 -24.45 -6.19
CA ALA A 245 1.04 -23.85 -5.19
C ALA A 245 0.26 -24.91 -4.41
N ARG A 246 -0.29 -25.93 -5.09
CA ARG A 246 -1.02 -27.05 -4.47
C ARG A 246 -0.15 -27.94 -3.59
N GLN A 247 1.13 -28.15 -3.96
CA GLN A 247 2.07 -28.89 -3.11
C GLN A 247 2.34 -28.16 -1.79
N ILE A 248 2.36 -26.84 -1.80
CA ILE A 248 2.55 -26.00 -0.62
C ILE A 248 1.25 -25.94 0.20
N GLU A 249 0.13 -25.65 -0.46
CA GLU A 249 -1.19 -25.52 0.15
C GLU A 249 -2.22 -26.46 -0.49
N PRO A 250 -2.21 -27.75 -0.14
CA PRO A 250 -3.04 -28.76 -0.80
C PRO A 250 -4.55 -28.59 -0.55
N LYS A 251 -4.94 -27.75 0.40
CA LYS A 251 -6.34 -27.44 0.75
C LYS A 251 -6.77 -26.04 0.32
N SER A 252 -5.97 -25.33 -0.47
CA SER A 252 -6.37 -24.05 -1.03
C SER A 252 -7.45 -24.22 -2.08
N VAL A 253 -8.68 -23.80 -1.76
CA VAL A 253 -9.83 -23.93 -2.66
C VAL A 253 -9.61 -23.11 -3.94
N GLY A 254 -9.03 -21.89 -3.83
CA GLY A 254 -8.70 -21.07 -4.99
C GLY A 254 -7.73 -21.76 -5.95
N VAL A 255 -6.67 -22.38 -5.44
CA VAL A 255 -5.71 -23.14 -6.25
C VAL A 255 -6.38 -24.33 -6.93
N LEU A 256 -7.26 -25.08 -6.23
CA LEU A 256 -8.00 -26.19 -6.82
C LEU A 256 -8.95 -25.71 -7.92
N MET A 257 -9.64 -24.59 -7.73
CA MET A 257 -10.50 -24.00 -8.74
C MET A 257 -9.71 -23.58 -9.98
N ASN A 258 -8.55 -22.95 -9.79
CA ASN A 258 -7.68 -22.54 -10.89
C ASN A 258 -7.13 -23.79 -11.64
N LEU A 259 -6.71 -24.84 -10.94
CA LEU A 259 -6.32 -26.11 -11.56
C LEU A 259 -7.46 -26.74 -12.36
N GLY A 260 -8.69 -26.69 -11.84
CA GLY A 260 -9.87 -27.14 -12.57
C GLY A 260 -10.07 -26.38 -13.88
N ASN A 261 -9.98 -25.04 -13.84
CA ASN A 261 -10.12 -24.19 -15.01
C ASN A 261 -9.00 -24.41 -16.03
N ILE A 262 -7.75 -24.50 -15.60
CA ILE A 262 -6.61 -24.78 -16.49
C ILE A 262 -6.71 -26.18 -17.09
N SER A 263 -7.17 -27.18 -16.33
CA SER A 263 -7.41 -28.52 -16.85
C SER A 263 -8.44 -28.54 -17.98
N LEU A 264 -9.47 -27.68 -17.91
CA LEU A 264 -10.42 -27.53 -19.02
C LEU A 264 -9.77 -26.95 -20.27
N GLN A 265 -8.87 -26.00 -20.15
CA GLN A 265 -8.13 -25.43 -21.29
C GLN A 265 -7.17 -26.45 -21.94
N LEU A 266 -6.66 -27.37 -21.13
CA LEU A 266 -5.80 -28.49 -21.56
C LEU A 266 -6.60 -29.72 -22.01
N GLU A 267 -7.93 -29.64 -22.13
CA GLU A 267 -8.85 -30.74 -22.48
C GLU A 267 -8.81 -31.94 -21.48
N ASP A 268 -8.18 -31.76 -20.31
CA ASP A 268 -8.14 -32.73 -19.23
C ASP A 268 -9.44 -32.71 -18.42
N THR A 269 -10.53 -33.23 -19.04
CA THR A 269 -11.86 -33.25 -18.42
C THR A 269 -11.90 -34.06 -17.10
N ALA A 270 -11.10 -35.12 -16.99
CA ALA A 270 -11.05 -35.95 -15.79
C ALA A 270 -10.35 -35.19 -14.63
N GLY A 271 -9.23 -34.52 -14.92
CA GLY A 271 -8.53 -33.69 -13.97
C GLY A 271 -9.39 -32.50 -13.51
N ALA A 272 -10.03 -31.79 -14.45
CA ALA A 272 -10.92 -30.68 -14.13
C ALA A 272 -12.05 -31.12 -13.17
N ARG A 273 -12.72 -32.23 -13.46
CA ARG A 273 -13.76 -32.79 -12.59
C ARG A 273 -13.24 -33.00 -11.18
N LYS A 274 -12.11 -33.73 -11.07
CA LYS A 274 -11.51 -34.05 -9.79
C LYS A 274 -11.21 -32.79 -8.97
N PHE A 275 -10.58 -31.74 -9.57
CA PHE A 275 -10.24 -30.55 -8.86
C PHE A 275 -11.47 -29.75 -8.38
N PHE A 276 -12.53 -29.66 -9.18
CA PHE A 276 -13.78 -29.01 -8.76
C PHE A 276 -14.51 -29.82 -7.66
N GLU A 277 -14.49 -31.15 -7.72
CA GLU A 277 -15.04 -32.01 -6.68
C GLU A 277 -14.25 -31.86 -5.35
N ASP A 278 -12.91 -31.82 -5.43
CA ASP A 278 -12.06 -31.62 -4.26
C ASP A 278 -12.30 -30.24 -3.63
N ALA A 279 -12.44 -29.19 -4.44
CA ALA A 279 -12.79 -27.85 -3.98
C ALA A 279 -14.14 -27.82 -3.24
N LEU A 280 -15.18 -28.44 -3.82
CA LEU A 280 -16.51 -28.53 -3.20
C LEU A 280 -16.52 -29.39 -1.92
N LYS A 281 -15.66 -30.39 -1.85
CA LYS A 281 -15.53 -31.21 -0.63
C LYS A 281 -14.93 -30.43 0.52
N LEU A 282 -13.99 -29.52 0.23
CA LEU A 282 -13.39 -28.65 1.23
C LEU A 282 -14.35 -27.55 1.69
N GLU A 283 -15.00 -26.89 0.74
CA GLU A 283 -15.91 -25.78 0.99
C GLU A 283 -17.22 -25.92 0.20
N PRO A 284 -18.17 -26.73 0.66
CA PRO A 284 -19.40 -27.01 -0.10
C PRO A 284 -20.33 -25.81 -0.24
N ASN A 285 -20.16 -24.77 0.57
CA ASN A 285 -20.92 -23.50 0.57
C ASN A 285 -20.00 -22.27 0.61
N GLY A 286 -18.71 -22.44 0.29
CA GLY A 286 -17.74 -21.34 0.20
C GLY A 286 -17.97 -20.45 -1.02
N GLU A 287 -17.12 -19.46 -1.16
CA GLU A 287 -17.16 -18.46 -2.25
C GLU A 287 -17.22 -19.13 -3.64
N TYR A 288 -16.38 -20.14 -3.88
CA TYR A 288 -16.27 -20.83 -5.17
C TYR A 288 -17.27 -21.97 -5.38
N ALA A 289 -18.13 -22.28 -4.39
CA ALA A 289 -18.97 -23.46 -4.45
C ALA A 289 -19.97 -23.45 -5.63
N GLN A 290 -20.49 -22.27 -5.99
CA GLN A 290 -21.42 -22.14 -7.11
C GLN A 290 -20.73 -22.34 -8.44
N ASP A 291 -19.54 -21.78 -8.63
CA ASP A 291 -18.75 -21.89 -9.85
C ASP A 291 -18.30 -23.33 -10.09
N ALA A 292 -17.84 -24.00 -9.04
CA ALA A 292 -17.49 -25.43 -9.09
C ALA A 292 -18.69 -26.31 -9.49
N LYS A 293 -19.87 -26.07 -8.90
CA LYS A 293 -21.11 -26.78 -9.25
C LYS A 293 -21.51 -26.52 -10.71
N GLN A 294 -21.38 -25.29 -11.19
CA GLN A 294 -21.69 -24.93 -12.58
C GLN A 294 -20.71 -25.61 -13.55
N ALA A 295 -19.40 -25.58 -13.26
CA ALA A 295 -18.39 -26.25 -14.06
C ALA A 295 -18.64 -27.76 -14.16
N LEU A 296 -18.90 -28.42 -13.04
CA LEU A 296 -19.25 -29.84 -12.98
C LEU A 296 -20.54 -30.15 -13.75
N GLY A 297 -21.53 -29.26 -13.70
CA GLY A 297 -22.79 -29.40 -14.49
C GLY A 297 -22.56 -29.37 -16.00
N LYS A 298 -21.63 -28.51 -16.47
CA LYS A 298 -21.24 -28.46 -17.89
C LYS A 298 -20.49 -29.72 -18.33
N LEU A 299 -19.65 -30.28 -17.46
CA LEU A 299 -18.90 -31.53 -17.72
C LEU A 299 -19.74 -32.79 -17.77
N LYS A 300 -20.96 -32.81 -17.21
CA LYS A 300 -21.91 -33.92 -17.28
C LYS A 300 -22.66 -34.00 -18.59
N LYS A 301 -22.70 -32.91 -19.35
CA LYS A 301 -23.48 -32.77 -20.60
C LYS A 301 -22.65 -33.06 -21.85
N LYS A 302 -21.34 -33.21 -21.70
CA LYS A 302 -20.42 -33.68 -22.76
C LYS A 302 -20.09 -35.16 -22.56
#